data_c3a330d4537be45932b2b1a3c2f09ff1
#
_entry.id   c3a330d4537be45932b2b1a3c2f09ff1
#
_cell.length_a   1.000
_cell.length_b   1.000
_cell.length_c   1.000
_cell.angle_alpha   90.00
_cell.angle_beta   90.00
_cell.angle_gamma   90.00
#
_symmetry.space_group_name_H-M   'P 1'
#
loop_
_entity.id
_entity.type
_entity.pdbx_description
1 polymer ?
#
loop_
_entity_poly.entity_id
_entity_poly.type
_entity_poly.pdbx_seq_one_letter_code
_entity_poly.pdbx_strand_id
1 'polypeptide(L)'
;MVMGWKLRAKVFVERLWQPTCACMTCMTAPSFANLVSAVHWKIALQTGVATGILALLITLTPLGRLFGHRYGNALLVGGLTALADAWSHPGRFGFEYGEALLTGLVSAVLALIGSFLLEDRARRVRQLWAGMRAAIRPD
;
A
#
# COMPACT_ATOMS: atom_id res chain seq x y z
N MET A 1 -22.29 -7.33 -7.25
CA MET A 1 -22.07 -7.58 -5.82
C MET A 1 -21.37 -6.37 -5.24
N VAL A 2 -22.06 -5.54 -4.45
CA VAL A 2 -21.53 -4.28 -3.95
C VAL A 2 -20.64 -4.59 -2.75
N MET A 3 -19.32 -4.46 -2.92
CA MET A 3 -18.36 -4.55 -1.84
C MET A 3 -18.72 -3.52 -0.76
N GLY A 4 -19.02 -3.98 0.46
CA GLY A 4 -19.51 -3.11 1.54
C GLY A 4 -18.54 -1.95 1.79
N TRP A 5 -19.07 -0.78 2.15
CA TRP A 5 -18.29 0.45 2.37
C TRP A 5 -17.15 0.27 3.38
N LYS A 6 -17.32 -0.57 4.40
CA LYS A 6 -16.27 -0.91 5.38
C LYS A 6 -15.05 -1.56 4.74
N LEU A 7 -15.25 -2.44 3.75
CA LEU A 7 -14.16 -3.09 3.05
C LEU A 7 -13.42 -2.10 2.13
N ARG A 8 -14.16 -1.19 1.48
CA ARG A 8 -13.55 -0.12 0.67
C ARG A 8 -12.73 0.84 1.52
N ALA A 9 -13.26 1.25 2.68
CA ALA A 9 -12.55 2.11 3.62
C ALA A 9 -11.27 1.44 4.13
N LYS A 10 -11.33 0.15 4.49
CA LYS A 10 -10.16 -0.62 4.93
C LYS A 10 -9.08 -0.67 3.84
N VAL A 11 -9.46 -1.03 2.61
CA VAL A 11 -8.54 -1.07 1.47
C VAL A 11 -7.93 0.31 1.21
N PHE A 12 -8.72 1.38 1.28
CA PHE A 12 -8.23 2.74 1.11
C PHE A 12 -7.20 3.11 2.18
N VAL A 13 -7.47 2.83 3.46
CA VAL A 13 -6.55 3.12 4.56
C VAL A 13 -5.24 2.34 4.40
N GLU A 14 -5.31 1.06 4.06
CA GLU A 14 -4.11 0.25 3.80
C GLU A 14 -3.28 0.80 2.64
N ARG A 15 -3.95 1.26 1.57
CA ARG A 15 -3.31 1.83 0.38
C ARG A 15 -2.73 3.22 0.61
N LEU A 16 -3.27 3.98 1.54
CA LEU A 16 -2.75 5.26 1.97
C LEU A 16 -1.55 5.10 2.90
N TRP A 17 -1.65 4.19 3.87
CA TRP A 17 -0.64 4.05 4.92
C TRP A 17 0.69 3.49 4.43
N GLN A 18 0.67 2.48 3.56
CA GLN A 18 1.89 1.87 3.03
C GLN A 18 2.80 2.86 2.29
N PRO A 19 2.31 3.65 1.30
CA PRO A 19 3.13 4.65 0.63
C PRO A 19 3.61 5.76 1.55
N THR A 20 2.77 6.19 2.51
CA THR A 20 3.15 7.19 3.51
C THR A 20 4.33 6.70 4.34
N CYS A 21 4.27 5.47 4.85
CA CYS A 21 5.37 4.86 5.60
C CYS A 21 6.62 4.69 4.74
N ALA A 22 6.49 4.27 3.48
CA ALA A 22 7.62 4.11 2.57
C ALA A 22 8.33 5.45 2.31
N CYS A 23 7.56 6.50 2.01
CA CYS A 23 8.08 7.84 1.79
C CYS A 23 8.80 8.36 3.05
N MET A 24 8.17 8.25 4.22
CA MET A 24 8.80 8.65 5.50
C MET A 24 10.08 7.86 5.77
N THR A 25 10.12 6.56 5.49
CA THR A 25 11.31 5.73 5.68
C THR A 25 12.46 6.21 4.80
N CYS A 26 12.20 6.50 3.53
CA CYS A 26 13.21 7.00 2.60
C CYS A 26 13.72 8.39 3.01
N MET A 27 12.82 9.30 3.44
CA MET A 27 13.19 10.65 3.88
C MET A 27 13.97 10.67 5.21
N THR A 28 13.70 9.69 6.09
CA THR A 28 14.40 9.61 7.39
C THR A 28 15.73 8.88 7.32
N ALA A 29 15.98 8.12 6.27
CA ALA A 29 17.24 7.40 6.07
C ALA A 29 18.49 8.30 6.18
N PRO A 30 18.52 9.51 5.55
CA PRO A 30 19.67 10.41 5.66
C PRO A 30 19.72 11.17 7.01
N SER A 31 18.59 11.39 7.69
CA SER A 31 18.57 12.10 8.98
C SER A 31 17.29 11.83 9.77
N PHE A 32 17.44 11.38 11.02
CA PHE A 32 16.32 11.21 11.95
C PHE A 32 15.55 12.51 12.26
N ALA A 33 16.19 13.67 12.09
CA ALA A 33 15.52 14.96 12.27
C ALA A 33 14.33 15.14 11.31
N ASN A 34 14.36 14.48 10.17
CA ASN A 34 13.25 14.52 9.21
C ASN A 34 11.96 13.87 9.75
N LEU A 35 12.07 12.97 10.73
CA LEU A 35 10.91 12.32 11.35
C LEU A 35 10.00 13.32 12.10
N VAL A 36 10.55 14.41 12.62
CA VAL A 36 9.80 15.46 13.33
C VAL A 36 9.48 16.68 12.45
N SER A 37 9.88 16.63 11.19
CA SER A 37 9.65 17.72 10.24
C SER A 37 8.21 17.70 9.70
N ALA A 38 7.44 18.75 9.98
CA ALA A 38 6.08 18.90 9.46
C ALA A 38 6.04 18.90 7.92
N VAL A 39 7.08 19.42 7.27
CA VAL A 39 7.17 19.46 5.80
C VAL A 39 7.27 18.04 5.23
N HIS A 40 8.13 17.20 5.81
CA HIS A 40 8.28 15.81 5.37
C HIS A 40 7.00 15.00 5.60
N TRP A 41 6.32 15.18 6.72
CA TRP A 41 5.01 14.56 6.95
C TRP A 41 3.96 15.00 5.94
N LYS A 42 3.95 16.29 5.58
CA LYS A 42 3.04 16.80 4.54
C LYS A 42 3.29 16.11 3.20
N ILE A 43 4.54 16.00 2.76
CA ILE A 43 4.92 15.35 1.51
C ILE A 43 4.52 13.86 1.56
N ALA A 44 4.88 13.14 2.62
CA ALA A 44 4.57 11.73 2.76
C ALA A 44 3.04 11.47 2.75
N LEU A 45 2.25 12.30 3.41
CA LEU A 45 0.79 12.21 3.37
C LEU A 45 0.23 12.52 1.98
N GLN A 46 0.75 13.52 1.28
CA GLN A 46 0.34 13.82 -0.09
C GLN A 46 0.62 12.64 -1.02
N THR A 47 1.81 12.06 -0.94
CA THR A 47 2.19 10.85 -1.68
C THR A 47 1.25 9.68 -1.36
N GLY A 48 0.97 9.44 -0.08
CA GLY A 48 0.07 8.38 0.35
C GLY A 48 -1.38 8.57 -0.14
N VAL A 49 -1.92 9.79 -0.01
CA VAL A 49 -3.28 10.11 -0.47
C VAL A 49 -3.39 9.97 -1.99
N ALA A 50 -2.43 10.55 -2.74
CA ALA A 50 -2.42 10.45 -4.20
C ALA A 50 -2.35 8.98 -4.66
N THR A 51 -1.45 8.20 -4.09
CA THR A 51 -1.33 6.76 -4.38
C THR A 51 -2.62 6.01 -4.04
N GLY A 52 -3.21 6.29 -2.88
CA GLY A 52 -4.45 5.64 -2.43
C GLY A 52 -5.63 5.91 -3.35
N ILE A 53 -5.80 7.16 -3.78
CA ILE A 53 -6.86 7.57 -4.72
C ILE A 53 -6.64 6.91 -6.08
N LEU A 54 -5.43 7.00 -6.65
CA LEU A 54 -5.11 6.42 -7.95
C LEU A 54 -5.28 4.89 -7.94
N ALA A 55 -4.80 4.21 -6.90
CA ALA A 55 -4.97 2.77 -6.75
C ALA A 55 -6.46 2.39 -6.66
N LEU A 56 -7.27 3.15 -5.93
CA LEU A 56 -8.71 2.94 -5.86
C LEU A 56 -9.37 3.11 -7.23
N LEU A 57 -9.05 4.18 -7.95
CA LEU A 57 -9.59 4.43 -9.28
C LEU A 57 -9.24 3.30 -10.25
N ILE A 58 -7.98 2.84 -10.26
CA ILE A 58 -7.55 1.73 -11.14
C ILE A 58 -8.27 0.44 -10.78
N THR A 59 -8.46 0.15 -9.48
CA THR A 59 -9.18 -1.07 -9.06
C THR A 59 -10.66 -1.07 -9.43
N LEU A 60 -11.25 0.08 -9.70
CA LEU A 60 -12.63 0.21 -10.20
C LEU A 60 -12.73 0.00 -11.72
N THR A 61 -11.60 0.00 -12.44
CA THR A 61 -11.54 -0.24 -13.88
C THR A 61 -11.32 -1.74 -14.19
N PRO A 62 -11.54 -2.19 -15.43
CA PRO A 62 -11.18 -3.54 -15.87
C PRO A 62 -9.70 -3.87 -15.66
N LEU A 63 -8.81 -2.87 -15.70
CA LEU A 63 -7.39 -3.00 -15.41
C LEU A 63 -7.11 -3.50 -14.00
N GLY A 64 -8.01 -3.22 -13.04
CA GLY A 64 -7.89 -3.71 -11.67
C GLY A 64 -7.81 -5.23 -11.56
N ARG A 65 -8.32 -5.97 -12.56
CA ARG A 65 -8.21 -7.43 -12.61
C ARG A 65 -6.78 -7.91 -12.86
N LEU A 66 -6.00 -7.17 -13.66
CA LEU A 66 -4.59 -7.48 -13.93
C LEU A 66 -3.73 -7.36 -12.66
N PHE A 67 -4.13 -6.47 -11.76
CA PHE A 67 -3.45 -6.20 -10.48
C PHE A 67 -4.09 -6.92 -9.30
N GLY A 68 -5.03 -7.86 -9.56
CA GLY A 68 -5.73 -8.61 -8.52
C GLY A 68 -4.88 -9.63 -7.77
N HIS A 69 -3.73 -10.02 -8.31
CA HIS A 69 -2.80 -10.92 -7.65
C HIS A 69 -1.66 -10.15 -6.97
N ARG A 70 -1.01 -10.77 -5.98
CA ARG A 70 -0.03 -10.13 -5.08
C ARG A 70 1.10 -9.38 -5.78
N TYR A 71 1.69 -9.95 -6.82
CA TYR A 71 2.79 -9.29 -7.57
C TYR A 71 2.29 -8.10 -8.38
N GLY A 72 1.16 -8.26 -9.08
CA GLY A 72 0.54 -7.16 -9.81
C GLY A 72 0.15 -6.01 -8.87
N ASN A 73 -0.41 -6.35 -7.70
CA ASN A 73 -0.72 -5.36 -6.68
C ASN A 73 0.52 -4.62 -6.15
N ALA A 74 1.62 -5.33 -5.90
CA ALA A 74 2.87 -4.73 -5.44
C ALA A 74 3.44 -3.77 -6.50
N LEU A 75 3.46 -4.19 -7.77
CA LEU A 75 3.89 -3.34 -8.89
C LEU A 75 3.01 -2.10 -9.05
N LEU A 76 1.69 -2.25 -8.93
CA LEU A 76 0.76 -1.12 -9.00
C LEU A 76 1.03 -0.11 -7.88
N VAL A 77 1.08 -0.58 -6.63
CA VAL A 77 1.31 0.29 -5.48
C VAL A 77 2.67 0.95 -5.58
N GLY A 78 3.72 0.20 -5.90
CA GLY A 78 5.08 0.74 -6.06
C GLY A 78 5.17 1.78 -7.18
N GLY A 79 4.64 1.48 -8.36
CA GLY A 79 4.65 2.40 -9.50
C GLY A 79 3.87 3.68 -9.23
N LEU A 80 2.67 3.57 -8.67
CA LEU A 80 1.86 4.74 -8.30
C LEU A 80 2.50 5.56 -7.19
N THR A 81 3.18 4.91 -6.23
CA THR A 81 3.91 5.63 -5.18
C THR A 81 5.09 6.40 -5.74
N ALA A 82 5.87 5.80 -6.65
CA ALA A 82 6.98 6.50 -7.31
C ALA A 82 6.48 7.73 -8.08
N LEU A 83 5.39 7.60 -8.83
CA LEU A 83 4.79 8.72 -9.57
C LEU A 83 4.25 9.81 -8.64
N ALA A 84 3.55 9.42 -7.59
CA ALA A 84 2.99 10.34 -6.62
C ALA A 84 4.09 11.08 -5.85
N ASP A 85 5.17 10.39 -5.50
CA ASP A 85 6.31 10.96 -4.78
C ASP A 85 7.06 11.97 -5.67
N ALA A 86 7.35 11.61 -6.91
CA ALA A 86 7.95 12.52 -7.89
C ALA A 86 7.11 13.78 -8.11
N TRP A 87 5.77 13.65 -8.09
CA TRP A 87 4.86 14.80 -8.22
C TRP A 87 4.76 15.63 -6.95
N SER A 88 4.88 15.03 -5.79
CA SER A 88 4.78 15.71 -4.48
C SER A 88 6.02 16.58 -4.16
N HIS A 89 7.10 16.43 -4.91
CA HIS A 89 8.33 17.21 -4.79
C HIS A 89 8.45 18.24 -5.93
N PRO A 90 7.68 19.34 -5.90
CA PRO A 90 7.72 20.32 -6.99
C PRO A 90 9.04 21.10 -7.00
N GLY A 91 9.71 21.11 -8.14
CA GLY A 91 10.80 22.03 -8.44
C GLY A 91 12.21 21.45 -8.40
N ARG A 92 12.38 20.16 -8.25
CA ARG A 92 13.70 19.52 -8.21
C ARG A 92 13.82 18.46 -9.32
N PHE A 93 14.16 18.90 -10.50
CA PHE A 93 14.49 17.99 -11.61
C PHE A 93 15.97 17.58 -11.48
N GLY A 94 16.22 16.30 -11.23
CA GLY A 94 17.57 15.75 -11.31
C GLY A 94 17.80 14.52 -10.44
N PHE A 95 18.11 14.69 -9.16
CA PHE A 95 18.45 13.59 -8.25
C PHE A 95 17.24 12.87 -7.64
N GLU A 96 16.09 13.46 -7.72
CA GLU A 96 14.87 13.07 -7.00
C GLU A 96 14.11 11.90 -7.64
N TYR A 97 14.35 11.62 -8.93
CA TYR A 97 13.83 10.40 -9.53
C TYR A 97 14.37 9.13 -8.86
N GLY A 98 15.62 9.17 -8.37
CA GLY A 98 16.19 8.07 -7.62
C GLY A 98 15.48 7.86 -6.27
N GLU A 99 15.16 8.95 -5.58
CA GLU A 99 14.42 8.91 -4.31
C GLU A 99 12.98 8.42 -4.53
N ALA A 100 12.29 8.97 -5.52
CA ALA A 100 10.95 8.53 -5.88
C ALA A 100 10.89 7.05 -6.30
N LEU A 101 11.87 6.58 -7.07
CA LEU A 101 11.98 5.16 -7.42
C LEU A 101 12.25 4.30 -6.19
N LEU A 102 13.10 4.74 -5.27
CA LEU A 102 13.38 4.03 -4.03
C LEU A 102 12.12 3.96 -3.15
N THR A 103 11.40 5.07 -3.02
CA THR A 103 10.10 5.12 -2.29
C THR A 103 9.09 4.16 -2.91
N GLY A 104 9.01 4.13 -4.23
CA GLY A 104 8.16 3.19 -4.95
C GLY A 104 8.57 1.73 -4.73
N LEU A 105 9.86 1.42 -4.76
CA LEU A 105 10.38 0.08 -4.50
C LEU A 105 10.08 -0.38 -3.07
N VAL A 106 10.32 0.46 -2.07
CA VAL A 106 10.01 0.17 -0.66
C VAL A 106 8.50 -0.07 -0.50
N SER A 107 7.66 0.76 -1.14
CA SER A 107 6.20 0.56 -1.15
C SER A 107 5.78 -0.78 -1.78
N ALA A 108 6.40 -1.17 -2.89
CA ALA A 108 6.14 -2.46 -3.54
C ALA A 108 6.51 -3.63 -2.63
N VAL A 109 7.65 -3.56 -1.97
CA VAL A 109 8.11 -4.59 -1.01
C VAL A 109 7.15 -4.68 0.18
N LEU A 110 6.75 -3.55 0.77
CA LEU A 110 5.78 -3.52 1.87
C LEU A 110 4.42 -4.08 1.46
N ALA A 111 3.94 -3.76 0.25
CA ALA A 111 2.70 -4.30 -0.29
C ALA A 111 2.78 -5.82 -0.50
N LEU A 112 3.94 -6.32 -0.94
CA LEU A 112 4.19 -7.75 -1.12
C LEU A 112 4.20 -8.48 0.22
N ILE A 113 4.97 -7.99 1.20
CA ILE A 113 5.02 -8.54 2.56
C ILE A 113 3.62 -8.54 3.19
N GLY A 114 2.90 -7.44 3.10
CA GLY A 114 1.53 -7.32 3.60
C GLY A 114 0.60 -8.36 2.97
N SER A 115 0.74 -8.61 1.67
CA SER A 115 -0.05 -9.61 0.95
C SER A 115 0.21 -11.03 1.47
N PHE A 116 1.47 -11.38 1.73
CA PHE A 116 1.82 -12.68 2.31
C PHE A 116 1.26 -12.85 3.74
N LEU A 117 1.42 -11.85 4.60
CA LEU A 117 0.94 -11.89 5.97
C LEU A 117 -0.59 -12.00 6.06
N LEU A 118 -1.31 -11.30 5.17
CA LEU A 118 -2.76 -11.35 5.13
C LEU A 118 -3.26 -12.72 4.62
N GLU A 119 -2.59 -13.31 3.64
CA GLU A 119 -2.93 -14.63 3.12
C GLU A 119 -2.74 -15.72 4.18
N ASP A 120 -1.65 -15.66 4.93
CA ASP A 120 -1.39 -16.57 6.04
C ASP A 120 -2.43 -16.44 7.17
N ARG A 121 -2.84 -15.22 7.51
CA ARG A 121 -3.92 -15.00 8.48
C ARG A 121 -5.24 -15.56 7.97
N ALA A 122 -5.58 -15.33 6.72
CA ALA A 122 -6.81 -15.83 6.12
C ALA A 122 -6.85 -17.36 6.03
N ARG A 123 -5.71 -18.01 5.80
CA ARG A 123 -5.59 -19.48 5.84
C ARG A 123 -5.81 -20.02 7.26
N ARG A 124 -5.16 -19.43 8.26
CA ARG A 124 -5.33 -19.83 9.68
C ARG A 124 -6.76 -19.68 10.15
N VAL A 125 -7.40 -18.56 9.85
CA VAL A 125 -8.81 -18.33 10.20
C VAL A 125 -9.72 -19.36 9.54
N ARG A 126 -9.52 -19.68 8.25
CA ARG A 126 -10.30 -20.72 7.55
C ARG A 126 -10.12 -22.10 8.19
N GLN A 127 -8.92 -22.47 8.59
CA GLN A 127 -8.63 -23.73 9.26
C GLN A 127 -9.33 -23.82 10.63
N LEU A 128 -9.29 -22.76 11.43
CA LEU A 128 -10.01 -22.69 12.71
C LEU A 128 -11.52 -22.85 12.52
N TRP A 129 -12.11 -22.16 11.53
CA TRP A 129 -13.54 -22.29 11.21
C TRP A 129 -13.91 -23.69 10.70
N ALA A 130 -13.02 -24.34 9.94
CA ALA A 130 -13.24 -25.70 9.49
C ALA A 130 -13.20 -26.68 10.67
N GLY A 131 -12.24 -26.53 11.58
CA GLY A 131 -12.15 -27.34 12.80
C GLY A 131 -13.35 -27.18 13.73
N MET A 132 -13.81 -25.93 13.95
CA MET A 132 -15.00 -25.68 14.75
C MET A 132 -16.26 -26.28 14.13
N ARG A 133 -16.42 -26.21 12.80
CA ARG A 133 -17.57 -26.83 12.11
C ARG A 133 -17.56 -28.35 12.20
N ALA A 134 -16.38 -28.99 12.14
CA ALA A 134 -16.25 -30.41 12.33
C ALA A 134 -16.59 -30.86 13.77
N ALA A 135 -16.24 -30.04 14.76
CA ALA A 135 -16.54 -30.34 16.16
C ALA A 135 -18.04 -30.15 16.54
N ILE A 136 -18.79 -29.36 15.76
CA ILE A 136 -20.23 -29.07 16.01
C ILE A 136 -21.15 -30.05 15.25
N ARG A 137 -20.64 -30.86 14.36
CA ARG A 137 -21.41 -31.92 13.69
C ARG A 137 -21.21 -33.23 14.45
N PRO A 138 -22.10 -33.59 15.41
CA PRO A 138 -22.18 -34.96 15.90
C PRO A 138 -22.81 -35.80 14.76
N ASP A 139 -22.21 -36.95 14.51
CA ASP A 139 -22.77 -38.01 13.63
C ASP A 139 -24.14 -38.49 14.14
#